data_38816d36cfc049d49db3bb1be9376495
#
_entry.id   38816d36cfc049d49db3bb1be9376495
#
_cell.length_a   1.000
_cell.length_b   1.000
_cell.length_c   1.000
_cell.angle_alpha   90.00
_cell.angle_beta   90.00
_cell.angle_gamma   90.00
#
_symmetry.space_group_name_H-M   'P 1'
#
loop_
_entity.id
_entity.type
_entity.pdbx_description
1 polymer ?
#
loop_
_entity_poly.entity_id
_entity_poly.type
_entity_poly.pdbx_seq_one_letter_code
_entity_poly.pdbx_strand_id
1 'polypeptide(L)'
;MITINELQKIFGEKIAVDINSYTINPGEMIGLVGNNGAGKTTLFRLILDLLKADKGNVTIKDIDVSKNEEWKTFTGAFIDDGFLIDYLTPEEYFYFVGKMNGMKKEAVDERLATFERFMNGEVMGQKKYIRNFSAGNKQKIGIVSAMLHQPELLILDEPFNFLDPSSQSIIKQLLKKYNEETHATILISSHNLSHTVDICPRIALLEHGVIIKDIKNKNNSAEKELEEYFNVTVE
;
A
#
# COMPACT_ATOMS: atom_id res chain seq x y z
N MET A 1 -11.24 -8.07 -7.69
CA MET A 1 -9.81 -8.32 -7.39
C MET A 1 -9.62 -8.85 -5.98
N ILE A 2 -10.10 -8.16 -4.98
CA ILE A 2 -10.08 -8.62 -3.59
C ILE A 2 -11.49 -8.77 -3.09
N THR A 3 -11.79 -9.89 -2.40
CA THR A 3 -13.06 -10.09 -1.71
C THR A 3 -12.79 -10.44 -0.25
N ILE A 4 -13.45 -9.75 0.64
CA ILE A 4 -13.40 -9.93 2.09
C ILE A 4 -14.75 -10.48 2.54
N ASN A 5 -14.75 -11.59 3.29
CA ASN A 5 -15.95 -12.22 3.79
C ASN A 5 -15.85 -12.49 5.29
N GLU A 6 -16.77 -11.92 6.08
CA GLU A 6 -16.89 -12.08 7.54
C GLU A 6 -15.57 -11.98 8.30
N LEU A 7 -14.66 -11.09 7.82
CA LEU A 7 -13.30 -10.98 8.29
C LEU A 7 -13.24 -10.35 9.67
N GLN A 8 -12.70 -11.07 10.64
CA GLN A 8 -12.52 -10.55 12.00
C GLN A 8 -11.10 -10.81 12.52
N LYS A 9 -10.54 -9.80 13.22
CA LYS A 9 -9.30 -9.90 13.97
C LYS A 9 -9.42 -9.27 15.33
N ILE A 10 -9.04 -10.03 16.36
CA ILE A 10 -9.13 -9.64 17.76
C ILE A 10 -7.73 -9.71 18.39
N PHE A 11 -7.36 -8.71 19.16
CA PHE A 11 -6.15 -8.69 19.99
C PHE A 11 -6.56 -8.50 21.47
N GLY A 12 -6.46 -9.56 22.25
CA GLY A 12 -6.99 -9.58 23.61
C GLY A 12 -8.51 -9.34 23.60
N GLU A 13 -8.96 -8.24 24.17
CA GLU A 13 -10.37 -7.84 24.18
C GLU A 13 -10.73 -6.86 23.04
N LYS A 14 -9.73 -6.35 22.30
CA LYS A 14 -9.94 -5.34 21.28
C LYS A 14 -10.20 -5.98 19.91
N ILE A 15 -11.34 -5.68 19.32
CA ILE A 15 -11.62 -5.98 17.92
C ILE A 15 -10.86 -4.95 17.07
N ALA A 16 -9.92 -5.41 16.27
CA ALA A 16 -9.08 -4.57 15.42
C ALA A 16 -9.60 -4.48 13.98
N VAL A 17 -10.30 -5.51 13.50
CA VAL A 17 -10.99 -5.55 12.19
C VAL A 17 -12.26 -6.37 12.36
N ASP A 18 -13.37 -5.87 11.82
CA ASP A 18 -14.68 -6.53 11.77
C ASP A 18 -15.41 -6.07 10.51
N ILE A 19 -15.22 -6.80 9.42
CA ILE A 19 -15.76 -6.46 8.10
C ILE A 19 -16.57 -7.63 7.57
N ASN A 20 -17.89 -7.47 7.52
CA ASN A 20 -18.81 -8.53 7.05
C ASN A 20 -18.59 -8.87 5.58
N SER A 21 -18.51 -7.84 4.71
CA SER A 21 -18.27 -8.03 3.29
C SER A 21 -17.67 -6.76 2.70
N TYR A 22 -16.62 -6.89 1.90
CA TYR A 22 -16.07 -5.78 1.13
C TYR A 22 -15.42 -6.29 -0.15
N THR A 23 -15.60 -5.55 -1.25
CA THR A 23 -15.07 -5.95 -2.55
C THR A 23 -14.32 -4.79 -3.19
N ILE A 24 -13.14 -5.12 -3.73
CA ILE A 24 -12.32 -4.23 -4.54
C ILE A 24 -12.21 -4.85 -5.93
N ASN A 25 -12.65 -4.12 -6.96
CA ASN A 25 -12.65 -4.64 -8.32
C ASN A 25 -11.25 -4.52 -8.97
N PRO A 26 -10.96 -5.33 -10.02
CA PRO A 26 -9.74 -5.16 -10.79
C PRO A 26 -9.61 -3.74 -11.35
N GLY A 27 -8.39 -3.18 -11.31
CA GLY A 27 -8.08 -1.85 -11.83
C GLY A 27 -8.52 -0.68 -10.95
N GLU A 28 -9.19 -0.92 -9.82
CA GLU A 28 -9.54 0.17 -8.89
C GLU A 28 -8.32 0.70 -8.15
N MET A 29 -8.26 2.03 -7.97
CA MET A 29 -7.38 2.67 -7.01
C MET A 29 -8.20 3.17 -5.83
N ILE A 30 -7.92 2.64 -4.63
CA ILE A 30 -8.69 2.89 -3.40
C ILE A 30 -7.79 3.48 -2.33
N GLY A 31 -8.26 4.57 -1.71
CA GLY A 31 -7.72 5.12 -0.48
C GLY A 31 -8.45 4.55 0.75
N LEU A 32 -7.72 3.90 1.65
CA LEU A 32 -8.22 3.49 2.96
C LEU A 32 -7.84 4.55 3.98
N VAL A 33 -8.80 5.37 4.41
CA VAL A 33 -8.57 6.45 5.36
C VAL A 33 -9.10 6.10 6.75
N GLY A 34 -8.56 6.72 7.77
CA GLY A 34 -8.98 6.53 9.17
C GLY A 34 -7.90 6.96 10.13
N ASN A 35 -8.28 7.26 11.36
CA ASN A 35 -7.38 7.67 12.43
C ASN A 35 -6.32 6.60 12.75
N ASN A 36 -5.27 6.99 13.46
CA ASN A 36 -4.30 6.04 13.99
C ASN A 36 -5.00 5.04 14.93
N GLY A 37 -4.74 3.75 14.70
CA GLY A 37 -5.41 2.69 15.45
C GLY A 37 -6.79 2.27 14.92
N ALA A 38 -7.27 2.83 13.79
CA ALA A 38 -8.53 2.44 13.15
C ALA A 38 -8.55 1.01 12.59
N GLY A 39 -7.36 0.39 12.39
CA GLY A 39 -7.23 -0.97 11.87
C GLY A 39 -6.66 -1.08 10.45
N LYS A 40 -6.23 0.03 9.80
CA LYS A 40 -5.74 0.07 8.41
C LYS A 40 -4.60 -0.94 8.16
N THR A 41 -3.51 -0.82 8.91
CA THR A 41 -2.36 -1.75 8.82
C THR A 41 -2.75 -3.19 9.14
N THR A 42 -3.65 -3.39 10.12
CA THR A 42 -4.16 -4.73 10.46
C THR A 42 -4.92 -5.32 9.29
N LEU A 43 -5.79 -4.55 8.63
CA LEU A 43 -6.51 -5.00 7.45
C LEU A 43 -5.55 -5.35 6.30
N PHE A 44 -4.55 -4.52 6.02
CA PHE A 44 -3.56 -4.83 4.98
C PHE A 44 -2.75 -6.09 5.30
N ARG A 45 -2.35 -6.29 6.56
CA ARG A 45 -1.67 -7.51 6.99
C ARG A 45 -2.55 -8.76 6.87
N LEU A 46 -3.86 -8.65 7.08
CA LEU A 46 -4.82 -9.75 6.85
C LEU A 46 -4.97 -10.06 5.35
N ILE A 47 -5.06 -9.03 4.49
CA ILE A 47 -5.13 -9.20 3.04
C ILE A 47 -3.87 -9.87 2.49
N LEU A 48 -2.71 -9.58 3.07
CA LEU A 48 -1.40 -10.12 2.67
C LEU A 48 -1.03 -11.43 3.40
N ASP A 49 -1.94 -12.03 4.17
CA ASP A 49 -1.69 -13.21 5.00
C ASP A 49 -0.44 -13.09 5.91
N LEU A 50 -0.06 -11.86 6.27
CA LEU A 50 0.97 -11.57 7.26
C LEU A 50 0.42 -11.68 8.70
N LEU A 51 -0.88 -11.77 8.83
CA LEU A 51 -1.61 -11.92 10.07
C LEU A 51 -2.79 -12.86 9.84
N LYS A 52 -2.94 -13.86 10.71
CA LYS A 52 -4.05 -14.81 10.62
C LYS A 52 -5.35 -14.19 11.12
N ALA A 53 -6.40 -14.30 10.34
CA ALA A 53 -7.75 -13.94 10.75
C ALA A 53 -8.28 -14.88 11.85
N ASP A 54 -9.11 -14.35 12.76
CA ASP A 54 -9.81 -15.15 13.77
C ASP A 54 -11.12 -15.71 13.21
N LYS A 55 -11.76 -14.98 12.26
CA LYS A 55 -12.90 -15.44 11.47
C LYS A 55 -12.83 -14.92 10.05
N GLY A 56 -13.58 -15.59 9.16
CA GLY A 56 -13.71 -15.18 7.77
C GLY A 56 -12.46 -15.45 6.94
N ASN A 57 -12.43 -14.87 5.76
CA ASN A 57 -11.33 -15.04 4.83
C ASN A 57 -11.20 -13.85 3.86
N VAL A 58 -10.04 -13.78 3.23
CA VAL A 58 -9.76 -12.88 2.11
C VAL A 58 -9.41 -13.72 0.89
N THR A 59 -9.96 -13.34 -0.26
CA THR A 59 -9.54 -13.90 -1.55
C THR A 59 -8.98 -12.81 -2.45
N ILE A 60 -7.94 -13.15 -3.22
CA ILE A 60 -7.38 -12.30 -4.28
C ILE A 60 -7.49 -13.07 -5.60
N LYS A 61 -8.23 -12.55 -6.58
CA LYS A 61 -8.57 -13.27 -7.82
C LYS A 61 -9.14 -14.69 -7.52
N ASP A 62 -10.07 -14.77 -6.54
CA ASP A 62 -10.69 -16.01 -6.07
C ASP A 62 -9.74 -17.00 -5.37
N ILE A 63 -8.47 -16.65 -5.20
CA ILE A 63 -7.49 -17.41 -4.44
C ILE A 63 -7.59 -17.03 -2.96
N ASP A 64 -7.95 -17.98 -2.10
CA ASP A 64 -7.91 -17.78 -0.64
C ASP A 64 -6.47 -17.61 -0.17
N VAL A 65 -6.16 -16.41 0.35
CA VAL A 65 -4.77 -16.02 0.68
C VAL A 65 -4.12 -16.90 1.75
N SER A 66 -4.94 -17.51 2.60
CA SER A 66 -4.45 -18.40 3.69
C SER A 66 -4.17 -19.82 3.25
N LYS A 67 -4.61 -20.22 2.03
CA LYS A 67 -4.53 -21.59 1.54
C LYS A 67 -3.62 -21.80 0.35
N ASN A 68 -3.32 -20.73 -0.40
CA ASN A 68 -2.51 -20.79 -1.62
C ASN A 68 -1.67 -19.52 -1.72
N GLU A 69 -0.44 -19.65 -2.17
CA GLU A 69 0.54 -18.54 -2.25
C GLU A 69 0.65 -17.92 -3.65
N GLU A 70 -0.12 -18.43 -4.63
CA GLU A 70 -0.04 -17.98 -6.03
C GLU A 70 -0.29 -16.47 -6.18
N TRP A 71 -1.16 -15.90 -5.33
CA TRP A 71 -1.44 -14.47 -5.32
C TRP A 71 -0.19 -13.61 -5.06
N LYS A 72 0.85 -14.13 -4.43
CA LYS A 72 2.11 -13.41 -4.17
C LYS A 72 2.86 -13.08 -5.46
N THR A 73 2.69 -13.87 -6.51
CA THR A 73 3.41 -13.70 -7.79
C THR A 73 3.01 -12.43 -8.57
N PHE A 74 1.80 -11.93 -8.33
CA PHE A 74 1.27 -10.73 -8.96
C PHE A 74 0.92 -9.62 -7.97
N THR A 75 1.39 -9.73 -6.73
CA THR A 75 1.16 -8.74 -5.67
C THR A 75 2.46 -8.09 -5.23
N GLY A 76 2.49 -6.77 -5.19
CA GLY A 76 3.55 -5.98 -4.57
C GLY A 76 3.01 -5.27 -3.34
N ALA A 77 3.78 -5.25 -2.26
CA ALA A 77 3.35 -4.57 -1.04
C ALA A 77 4.51 -3.92 -0.30
N PHE A 78 4.23 -2.77 0.32
CA PHE A 78 5.11 -2.16 1.31
C PHE A 78 4.27 -1.68 2.49
N ILE A 79 4.48 -2.29 3.65
CA ILE A 79 3.72 -2.01 4.87
C ILE A 79 4.53 -1.14 5.84
N ASP A 80 5.78 -1.51 6.10
CA ASP A 80 6.69 -0.74 6.93
C ASP A 80 8.16 -1.10 6.62
N ASP A 81 9.10 -0.31 7.13
CA ASP A 81 10.53 -0.50 6.88
C ASP A 81 11.12 -1.74 7.57
N GLY A 82 10.40 -2.36 8.51
CA GLY A 82 10.80 -3.64 9.12
C GLY A 82 10.82 -4.81 8.13
N PHE A 83 10.21 -4.66 6.95
CA PHE A 83 10.30 -5.65 5.86
C PHE A 83 11.49 -5.44 4.93
N LEU A 84 12.27 -4.37 5.09
CA LEU A 84 13.51 -4.16 4.34
C LEU A 84 14.65 -5.00 4.91
N ILE A 85 15.55 -5.45 4.04
CA ILE A 85 16.75 -6.18 4.48
C ILE A 85 17.84 -5.17 4.83
N ASP A 86 17.96 -4.86 6.09
CA ASP A 86 18.77 -3.79 6.67
C ASP A 86 20.27 -3.85 6.31
N TYR A 87 20.80 -5.02 6.05
CA TYR A 87 22.23 -5.28 5.80
C TYR A 87 22.59 -5.38 4.32
N LEU A 88 21.65 -5.07 3.42
CA LEU A 88 21.92 -4.92 1.99
C LEU A 88 22.04 -3.43 1.63
N THR A 89 22.76 -3.14 0.55
CA THR A 89 22.63 -1.85 -0.15
C THR A 89 21.31 -1.82 -0.93
N PRO A 90 20.79 -0.64 -1.31
CA PRO A 90 19.57 -0.57 -2.14
C PRO A 90 19.70 -1.38 -3.43
N GLU A 91 20.86 -1.34 -4.10
CA GLU A 91 21.10 -2.08 -5.33
C GLU A 91 21.02 -3.60 -5.09
N GLU A 92 21.70 -4.10 -4.07
CA GLU A 92 21.64 -5.53 -3.70
C GLU A 92 20.20 -5.94 -3.36
N TYR A 93 19.46 -5.10 -2.65
CA TYR A 93 18.08 -5.36 -2.29
C TYR A 93 17.15 -5.40 -3.52
N PHE A 94 17.26 -4.41 -4.43
CA PHE A 94 16.45 -4.41 -5.64
C PHE A 94 16.75 -5.60 -6.55
N TYR A 95 18.03 -5.98 -6.72
CA TYR A 95 18.39 -7.18 -7.47
C TYR A 95 17.89 -8.45 -6.80
N PHE A 96 17.93 -8.52 -5.46
CA PHE A 96 17.36 -9.64 -4.72
C PHE A 96 15.84 -9.74 -4.96
N VAL A 97 15.10 -8.66 -4.79
CA VAL A 97 13.65 -8.63 -5.04
C VAL A 97 13.32 -8.96 -6.49
N GLY A 98 14.05 -8.39 -7.45
CA GLY A 98 13.87 -8.70 -8.87
C GLY A 98 14.09 -10.19 -9.17
N LYS A 99 15.18 -10.78 -8.63
CA LYS A 99 15.48 -12.22 -8.79
C LYS A 99 14.38 -13.11 -8.20
N MET A 100 13.84 -12.76 -7.03
CA MET A 100 12.73 -13.51 -6.41
C MET A 100 11.47 -13.49 -7.27
N ASN A 101 11.27 -12.42 -8.05
CA ASN A 101 10.18 -12.28 -9.01
C ASN A 101 10.55 -12.72 -10.44
N GLY A 102 11.63 -13.47 -10.62
CA GLY A 102 12.05 -14.03 -11.92
C GLY A 102 12.62 -13.02 -12.91
N MET A 103 12.93 -11.79 -12.47
CA MET A 103 13.49 -10.75 -13.33
C MET A 103 14.99 -10.97 -13.59
N LYS A 104 15.43 -10.68 -14.82
CA LYS A 104 16.84 -10.57 -15.15
C LYS A 104 17.38 -9.21 -14.68
N LYS A 105 18.70 -9.14 -14.50
CA LYS A 105 19.35 -7.91 -14.01
C LYS A 105 19.05 -6.70 -14.89
N GLU A 106 19.11 -6.87 -16.21
CA GLU A 106 18.84 -5.83 -17.19
C GLU A 106 17.42 -5.26 -17.06
N ALA A 107 16.42 -6.15 -16.82
CA ALA A 107 15.04 -5.74 -16.59
C ALA A 107 14.88 -4.99 -15.27
N VAL A 108 15.64 -5.36 -14.22
CA VAL A 108 15.67 -4.59 -12.96
C VAL A 108 16.26 -3.21 -13.20
N ASP A 109 17.37 -3.09 -13.93
CA ASP A 109 18.02 -1.81 -14.23
C ASP A 109 17.08 -0.89 -15.04
N GLU A 110 16.39 -1.42 -16.06
CA GLU A 110 15.40 -0.69 -16.84
C GLU A 110 14.24 -0.18 -15.98
N ARG A 111 13.75 -1.02 -15.05
CA ARG A 111 12.69 -0.61 -14.12
C ARG A 111 13.17 0.46 -13.14
N LEU A 112 14.35 0.32 -12.57
CA LEU A 112 14.92 1.31 -11.64
C LEU A 112 15.10 2.67 -12.28
N ALA A 113 15.47 2.72 -13.57
CA ALA A 113 15.55 3.97 -14.32
C ALA A 113 14.22 4.74 -14.36
N THR A 114 13.07 4.05 -14.35
CA THR A 114 11.76 4.72 -14.30
C THR A 114 11.46 5.41 -12.98
N PHE A 115 12.19 5.06 -11.91
CA PHE A 115 12.05 5.65 -10.58
C PHE A 115 13.16 6.65 -10.23
N GLU A 116 14.07 6.98 -11.18
CA GLU A 116 15.21 7.85 -10.94
C GLU A 116 14.78 9.20 -10.33
N ARG A 117 13.75 9.85 -10.91
CA ARG A 117 13.21 11.11 -10.42
C ARG A 117 12.68 11.00 -8.98
N PHE A 118 12.05 9.87 -8.62
CA PHE A 118 11.52 9.64 -7.26
C PHE A 118 12.64 9.37 -6.26
N MET A 119 13.65 8.63 -6.66
CA MET A 119 14.83 8.33 -5.83
C MET A 119 15.76 9.54 -5.70
N ASN A 120 15.71 10.48 -6.65
CA ASN A 120 16.38 11.80 -6.62
C ASN A 120 17.90 11.73 -6.33
N GLY A 121 18.60 10.69 -6.79
CA GLY A 121 20.02 10.49 -6.51
C GLY A 121 20.37 10.19 -5.04
N GLU A 122 19.36 10.06 -4.16
CA GLU A 122 19.55 9.86 -2.72
C GLU A 122 19.60 8.38 -2.32
N VAL A 123 19.20 7.47 -3.21
CA VAL A 123 19.08 6.03 -2.94
C VAL A 123 20.19 5.25 -3.65
N MET A 124 20.26 5.38 -4.97
CA MET A 124 21.22 4.63 -5.79
C MET A 124 22.64 5.23 -5.68
N GLY A 125 23.67 4.37 -5.75
CA GLY A 125 25.08 4.78 -5.75
C GLY A 125 25.63 5.22 -4.39
N GLN A 126 24.86 5.16 -3.30
CA GLN A 126 25.25 5.68 -1.99
C GLN A 126 26.26 4.80 -1.22
N LYS A 127 26.49 3.57 -1.66
CA LYS A 127 27.44 2.61 -1.08
C LYS A 127 27.29 2.41 0.44
N LYS A 128 26.07 2.45 0.96
CA LYS A 128 25.74 2.24 2.37
C LYS A 128 24.57 1.27 2.51
N TYR A 129 24.48 0.62 3.66
CA TYR A 129 23.40 -0.31 3.97
C TYR A 129 22.08 0.42 4.20
N ILE A 130 20.95 -0.25 3.90
CA ILE A 130 19.59 0.28 4.03
C ILE A 130 19.34 0.82 5.46
N ARG A 131 19.83 0.15 6.51
CA ARG A 131 19.70 0.64 7.89
C ARG A 131 20.25 2.06 8.13
N ASN A 132 21.19 2.50 7.32
CA ASN A 132 21.87 3.79 7.45
C ASN A 132 21.19 4.90 6.64
N PHE A 133 20.07 4.63 5.97
CA PHE A 133 19.28 5.64 5.28
C PHE A 133 18.29 6.33 6.22
N SER A 134 17.90 7.54 5.87
CA SER A 134 16.79 8.25 6.53
C SER A 134 15.48 7.48 6.35
N ALA A 135 14.49 7.74 7.22
CA ALA A 135 13.17 7.13 7.09
C ALA A 135 12.54 7.43 5.72
N GLY A 136 12.68 8.65 5.19
CA GLY A 136 12.19 9.00 3.85
C GLY A 136 12.84 8.20 2.73
N ASN A 137 14.15 7.96 2.80
CA ASN A 137 14.82 7.14 1.79
C ASN A 137 14.53 5.64 1.93
N LYS A 138 14.34 5.12 3.14
CA LYS A 138 13.81 3.77 3.36
C LYS A 138 12.40 3.64 2.78
N GLN A 139 11.56 4.65 2.95
CA GLN A 139 10.24 4.72 2.34
C GLN A 139 10.31 4.63 0.81
N LYS A 140 11.21 5.42 0.18
CA LYS A 140 11.46 5.35 -1.26
C LYS A 140 11.89 3.94 -1.69
N ILE A 141 12.83 3.32 -0.98
CA ILE A 141 13.32 1.95 -1.26
C ILE A 141 12.17 0.96 -1.19
N GLY A 142 11.34 0.99 -0.13
CA GLY A 142 10.22 0.09 0.05
C GLY A 142 9.17 0.21 -1.06
N ILE A 143 8.77 1.44 -1.39
CA ILE A 143 7.80 1.69 -2.46
C ILE A 143 8.33 1.21 -3.82
N VAL A 144 9.58 1.54 -4.16
CA VAL A 144 10.20 1.10 -5.43
C VAL A 144 10.27 -0.42 -5.49
N SER A 145 10.65 -1.09 -4.40
CA SER A 145 10.73 -2.56 -4.35
C SER A 145 9.36 -3.22 -4.58
N ALA A 146 8.29 -2.65 -3.99
CA ALA A 146 6.93 -3.14 -4.16
C ALA A 146 6.42 -2.99 -5.61
N MET A 147 6.91 -2.00 -6.35
CA MET A 147 6.52 -1.72 -7.74
C MET A 147 7.46 -2.34 -8.79
N LEU A 148 8.56 -2.97 -8.37
CA LEU A 148 9.67 -3.36 -9.25
C LEU A 148 9.23 -4.36 -10.32
N HIS A 149 8.50 -5.39 -9.96
CA HIS A 149 8.06 -6.49 -10.85
C HIS A 149 6.72 -6.21 -11.55
N GLN A 150 6.24 -4.96 -11.51
CA GLN A 150 4.98 -4.52 -12.11
C GLN A 150 3.75 -5.36 -11.66
N PRO A 151 3.46 -5.37 -10.35
CA PRO A 151 2.36 -6.18 -9.81
C PRO A 151 1.00 -5.74 -10.34
N GLU A 152 0.07 -6.70 -10.49
CA GLU A 152 -1.33 -6.41 -10.80
C GLU A 152 -2.11 -5.90 -9.57
N LEU A 153 -1.62 -6.21 -8.37
CA LEU A 153 -2.11 -5.70 -7.10
C LEU A 153 -0.97 -5.02 -6.34
N LEU A 154 -1.14 -3.74 -6.02
CA LEU A 154 -0.18 -2.97 -5.23
C LEU A 154 -0.83 -2.50 -3.93
N ILE A 155 -0.20 -2.81 -2.79
CA ILE A 155 -0.67 -2.40 -1.46
C ILE A 155 0.40 -1.58 -0.76
N LEU A 156 0.08 -0.34 -0.42
CA LEU A 156 0.99 0.60 0.22
C LEU A 156 0.39 1.15 1.51
N ASP A 157 1.02 0.87 2.64
CA ASP A 157 0.59 1.40 3.93
C ASP A 157 1.33 2.72 4.21
N GLU A 158 0.56 3.80 4.35
CA GLU A 158 1.05 5.17 4.64
C GLU A 158 2.22 5.60 3.73
N PRO A 159 2.14 5.47 2.39
CA PRO A 159 3.29 5.67 1.49
C PRO A 159 3.81 7.10 1.42
N PHE A 160 3.06 8.07 1.93
CA PHE A 160 3.44 9.50 1.91
C PHE A 160 4.20 9.93 3.16
N ASN A 161 4.25 9.08 4.20
CA ASN A 161 4.95 9.38 5.43
C ASN A 161 6.46 9.52 5.18
N PHE A 162 7.09 10.41 5.94
CA PHE A 162 8.54 10.69 5.89
C PHE A 162 9.06 11.26 4.56
N LEU A 163 8.21 11.42 3.55
CA LEU A 163 8.58 12.02 2.28
C LEU A 163 8.43 13.54 2.33
N ASP A 164 9.37 14.24 1.72
CA ASP A 164 9.26 15.67 1.47
C ASP A 164 8.13 15.98 0.45
N PRO A 165 7.60 17.21 0.40
CA PRO A 165 6.49 17.57 -0.47
C PRO A 165 6.73 17.26 -1.96
N SER A 166 7.98 17.39 -2.43
CA SER A 166 8.32 17.10 -3.82
C SER A 166 8.25 15.61 -4.12
N SER A 167 8.79 14.78 -3.24
CA SER A 167 8.70 13.31 -3.31
C SER A 167 7.27 12.82 -3.21
N GLN A 168 6.44 13.43 -2.34
CA GLN A 168 5.00 13.14 -2.25
C GLN A 168 4.28 13.43 -3.58
N SER A 169 4.58 14.56 -4.22
CA SER A 169 4.00 14.90 -5.52
C SER A 169 4.40 13.92 -6.61
N ILE A 170 5.68 13.51 -6.64
CA ILE A 170 6.19 12.57 -7.63
C ILE A 170 5.55 11.20 -7.46
N ILE A 171 5.46 10.66 -6.24
CA ILE A 171 4.85 9.34 -6.04
C ILE A 171 3.35 9.34 -6.36
N LYS A 172 2.62 10.42 -6.07
CA LYS A 172 1.22 10.56 -6.49
C LYS A 172 1.07 10.45 -8.01
N GLN A 173 1.94 11.14 -8.77
CA GLN A 173 1.95 11.06 -10.24
C GLN A 173 2.32 9.65 -10.73
N LEU A 174 3.32 9.01 -10.12
CA LEU A 174 3.74 7.65 -10.46
C LEU A 174 2.61 6.64 -10.25
N LEU A 175 1.90 6.71 -9.13
CA LEU A 175 0.80 5.79 -8.82
C LEU A 175 -0.38 5.98 -9.77
N LYS A 176 -0.77 7.22 -10.09
CA LYS A 176 -1.81 7.51 -11.10
C LYS A 176 -1.42 6.94 -12.45
N LYS A 177 -0.23 7.29 -12.94
CA LYS A 177 0.29 6.81 -14.22
C LYS A 177 0.35 5.28 -14.26
N TYR A 178 0.82 4.66 -13.18
CA TYR A 178 0.91 3.21 -13.10
C TYR A 178 -0.46 2.54 -13.20
N ASN A 179 -1.48 3.04 -12.49
CA ASN A 179 -2.84 2.52 -12.59
C ASN A 179 -3.44 2.72 -13.99
N GLU A 180 -3.24 3.90 -14.60
CA GLU A 180 -3.74 4.21 -15.94
C GLU A 180 -3.12 3.32 -17.04
N GLU A 181 -1.81 3.08 -16.97
CA GLU A 181 -1.08 2.33 -17.99
C GLU A 181 -1.22 0.81 -17.85
N THR A 182 -1.29 0.30 -16.63
CA THR A 182 -1.26 -1.16 -16.37
C THR A 182 -2.60 -1.72 -15.93
N HIS A 183 -3.56 -0.87 -15.58
CA HIS A 183 -4.81 -1.25 -14.91
C HIS A 183 -4.59 -2.05 -13.62
N ALA A 184 -3.45 -1.85 -12.95
CA ALA A 184 -3.18 -2.47 -11.66
C ALA A 184 -4.18 -1.97 -10.61
N THR A 185 -4.61 -2.87 -9.74
CA THR A 185 -5.40 -2.50 -8.56
C THR A 185 -4.45 -1.94 -7.50
N ILE A 186 -4.76 -0.77 -6.93
CA ILE A 186 -3.90 -0.11 -5.96
C ILE A 186 -4.68 0.21 -4.69
N LEU A 187 -4.18 -0.27 -3.54
CA LEU A 187 -4.67 0.06 -2.22
C LEU A 187 -3.65 0.93 -1.50
N ILE A 188 -4.10 2.08 -1.01
CA ILE A 188 -3.26 3.02 -0.28
C ILE A 188 -3.94 3.34 1.04
N SER A 189 -3.25 3.16 2.16
CA SER A 189 -3.74 3.71 3.43
C SER A 189 -3.20 5.11 3.66
N SER A 190 -3.96 5.93 4.36
CA SER A 190 -3.48 7.20 4.89
C SER A 190 -4.31 7.64 6.11
N HIS A 191 -3.64 8.27 7.07
CA HIS A 191 -4.30 9.04 8.11
C HIS A 191 -4.49 10.52 7.71
N ASN A 192 -3.83 10.96 6.63
CA ASN A 192 -4.02 12.28 6.04
C ASN A 192 -4.93 12.16 4.80
N LEU A 193 -6.12 12.73 4.94
CA LEU A 193 -7.18 12.67 3.94
C LEU A 193 -6.76 13.25 2.59
N SER A 194 -6.09 14.41 2.58
CA SER A 194 -5.74 15.11 1.33
C SER A 194 -4.84 14.28 0.41
N HIS A 195 -4.00 13.40 0.95
CA HIS A 195 -3.17 12.54 0.10
C HIS A 195 -3.98 11.53 -0.73
N THR A 196 -5.02 10.94 -0.12
CA THR A 196 -5.86 9.94 -0.79
C THR A 196 -6.91 10.59 -1.69
N VAL A 197 -7.52 11.70 -1.26
CA VAL A 197 -8.50 12.45 -2.05
C VAL A 197 -7.90 12.91 -3.38
N ASP A 198 -6.65 13.35 -3.38
CA ASP A 198 -5.96 13.84 -4.58
C ASP A 198 -5.78 12.78 -5.68
N ILE A 199 -5.71 11.51 -5.31
CA ILE A 199 -5.32 10.46 -6.28
C ILE A 199 -6.29 9.29 -6.38
N CYS A 200 -7.09 9.00 -5.33
CA CYS A 200 -7.94 7.82 -5.30
C CYS A 200 -9.37 8.14 -5.77
N PRO A 201 -9.85 7.49 -6.85
CA PRO A 201 -11.24 7.65 -7.31
C PRO A 201 -12.29 7.04 -6.36
N ARG A 202 -11.87 6.22 -5.40
CA ARG A 202 -12.71 5.59 -4.39
C ARG A 202 -12.01 5.64 -3.04
N ILE A 203 -12.75 6.01 -1.99
CA ILE A 203 -12.20 6.15 -0.64
C ILE A 203 -13.09 5.38 0.33
N ALA A 204 -12.48 4.49 1.09
CA ALA A 204 -13.09 3.76 2.18
C ALA A 204 -12.64 4.36 3.51
N LEU A 205 -13.59 4.74 4.37
CA LEU A 205 -13.33 5.22 5.73
C LEU A 205 -13.42 4.06 6.70
N LEU A 206 -12.30 3.74 7.33
CA LEU A 206 -12.20 2.71 8.37
C LEU A 206 -12.18 3.35 9.76
N GLU A 207 -13.08 2.90 10.63
CA GLU A 207 -13.12 3.31 12.02
C GLU A 207 -13.39 2.10 12.93
N HIS A 208 -12.61 1.95 13.99
CA HIS A 208 -12.71 0.83 14.92
C HIS A 208 -12.82 -0.55 14.25
N GLY A 209 -12.07 -0.73 13.16
CA GLY A 209 -12.03 -1.99 12.42
C GLY A 209 -13.19 -2.20 11.43
N VAL A 210 -14.12 -1.26 11.31
CA VAL A 210 -15.29 -1.34 10.42
C VAL A 210 -15.17 -0.31 9.30
N ILE A 211 -15.52 -0.68 8.07
CA ILE A 211 -15.67 0.26 6.96
C ILE A 211 -17.03 0.94 7.12
N ILE A 212 -17.03 2.20 7.56
CA ILE A 212 -18.23 2.97 7.86
C ILE A 212 -18.73 3.81 6.69
N LYS A 213 -17.83 4.13 5.74
CA LYS A 213 -18.18 4.81 4.49
C LYS A 213 -17.36 4.27 3.33
N ASP A 214 -17.93 4.27 2.15
CA ASP A 214 -17.31 3.91 0.89
C ASP A 214 -17.79 4.89 -0.20
N ILE A 215 -16.92 5.81 -0.57
CA ILE A 215 -17.29 7.02 -1.32
C ILE A 215 -16.59 7.00 -2.68
N LYS A 216 -17.36 7.24 -3.75
CA LYS A 216 -16.81 7.56 -5.07
C LYS A 216 -16.31 9.01 -5.08
N ASN A 217 -15.02 9.18 -5.25
CA ASN A 217 -14.36 10.48 -5.23
C ASN A 217 -14.21 11.04 -6.65
N LYS A 218 -15.24 11.76 -7.11
CA LYS A 218 -15.20 12.49 -8.38
C LYS A 218 -14.84 13.95 -8.12
N ASN A 219 -13.76 14.44 -8.73
CA ASN A 219 -13.30 15.82 -8.57
C ASN A 219 -13.12 16.24 -7.09
N ASN A 220 -12.52 15.39 -6.29
CA ASN A 220 -12.28 15.58 -4.85
C ASN A 220 -13.57 15.76 -4.02
N SER A 221 -14.71 15.24 -4.51
CA SER A 221 -16.01 15.39 -3.82
C SER A 221 -16.05 14.74 -2.44
N ALA A 222 -15.19 13.74 -2.19
CA ALA A 222 -15.11 13.06 -0.91
C ALA A 222 -14.49 13.91 0.21
N GLU A 223 -13.73 14.98 -0.14
CA GLU A 223 -13.00 15.79 0.83
C GLU A 223 -13.94 16.40 1.87
N LYS A 224 -14.96 17.14 1.42
CA LYS A 224 -15.92 17.80 2.32
C LYS A 224 -16.66 16.80 3.22
N GLU A 225 -17.13 15.70 2.64
CA GLU A 225 -17.89 14.69 3.37
C GLU A 225 -17.04 14.01 4.47
N LEU A 226 -15.76 13.84 4.22
CA LEU A 226 -14.83 13.23 5.17
C LEU A 226 -14.34 14.27 6.19
N GLU A 227 -14.09 15.52 5.79
CA GLU A 227 -13.75 16.59 6.73
C GLU A 227 -14.88 16.85 7.74
N GLU A 228 -16.13 16.91 7.28
CA GLU A 228 -17.30 17.03 8.17
C GLU A 228 -17.33 15.88 9.19
N TYR A 229 -17.05 14.65 8.77
CA TYR A 229 -17.00 13.50 9.66
C TYR A 229 -15.91 13.65 10.71
N PHE A 230 -14.67 14.01 10.32
CA PHE A 230 -13.56 14.17 11.27
C PHE A 230 -13.73 15.38 12.20
N ASN A 231 -14.38 16.45 11.76
CA ASN A 231 -14.63 17.64 12.58
C ASN A 231 -15.74 17.43 13.64
N VAL A 232 -16.72 16.57 13.37
CA VAL A 232 -17.79 16.24 14.33
C VAL A 232 -17.33 15.32 15.46
N THR A 233 -16.25 14.54 15.23
CA THR A 233 -15.71 13.59 16.23
C THR A 233 -14.80 14.26 17.30
N VAL A 234 -14.62 15.57 17.26
CA VAL A 234 -13.75 16.34 18.20
C VAL A 234 -14.54 17.00 19.33
N GLU A 235 -15.88 16.87 19.37
CA GLU A 235 -16.72 17.25 20.51
C GLU A 235 -16.96 16.04 21.43
#